data_f333014ce74fab899eeccf6974c226f5
#
_entry.id   f333014ce74fab899eeccf6974c226f5
#
_cell.length_a   1.000
_cell.length_b   1.000
_cell.length_c   1.000
_cell.angle_alpha   90.00
_cell.angle_beta   90.00
_cell.angle_gamma   90.00
#
_symmetry.space_group_name_H-M   'P 1'
#
loop_
_entity.id
_entity.type
_entity.pdbx_description
1 polymer ?
#
loop_
_entity_poly.entity_id
_entity_poly.type
_entity_poly.pdbx_seq_one_letter_code
_entity_poly.pdbx_strand_id
1 'polypeptide(L)'
;MIYLYLLAAIIAEVAATTVLKASHGFTVLVPTIISLCLYGVSFYFLSVCMAQIPTGVVYAIWSGVGIVLISAAAYFVYKQSIDLPAVLGIGLIIAGVVVIQLFSKTVTH
;
A
#
# COMPACT_ATOMS: atom_id res chain seq x y z
N MET A 1 -5.66 17.03 -3.59
CA MET A 1 -6.68 16.04 -4.03
C MET A 1 -6.07 14.75 -4.56
N ILE A 2 -5.04 14.83 -5.40
CA ILE A 2 -4.44 13.63 -5.98
C ILE A 2 -3.86 12.68 -4.92
N TYR A 3 -3.30 13.21 -3.84
CA TYR A 3 -2.78 12.38 -2.76
C TYR A 3 -3.89 11.65 -1.99
N LEU A 4 -5.12 12.17 -2.00
CA LEU A 4 -6.27 11.43 -1.47
C LEU A 4 -6.62 10.23 -2.34
N TYR A 5 -6.51 10.36 -3.66
CA TYR A 5 -6.68 9.22 -4.57
C TYR A 5 -5.58 8.18 -4.34
N LEU A 6 -4.34 8.63 -4.12
CA LEU A 6 -3.25 7.72 -3.81
C LEU A 6 -3.51 6.97 -2.51
N LEU A 7 -3.96 7.66 -1.48
CA LEU A 7 -4.30 7.03 -0.20
C LEU A 7 -5.44 6.03 -0.37
N ALA A 8 -6.48 6.39 -1.13
CA ALA A 8 -7.58 5.47 -1.42
C ALA A 8 -7.10 4.22 -2.15
N ALA A 9 -6.19 4.38 -3.11
CA ALA A 9 -5.60 3.25 -3.83
C ALA A 9 -4.84 2.33 -2.89
N ILE A 10 -4.04 2.90 -1.99
CA ILE A 10 -3.25 2.12 -1.03
C ILE A 10 -4.17 1.38 -0.05
N ILE A 11 -5.21 2.05 0.47
CA ILE A 11 -6.16 1.43 1.38
C ILE A 11 -6.88 0.27 0.69
N ALA A 12 -7.32 0.45 -0.55
CA ALA A 12 -7.98 -0.61 -1.31
C ALA A 12 -7.03 -1.79 -1.54
N GLU A 13 -5.77 -1.52 -1.85
CA GLU A 13 -4.76 -2.56 -2.05
C GLU A 13 -4.46 -3.31 -0.75
N VAL A 14 -4.32 -2.60 0.37
CA VAL A 14 -4.08 -3.23 1.67
C VAL A 14 -5.27 -4.12 2.04
N ALA A 15 -6.48 -3.65 1.83
CA ALA A 15 -7.68 -4.47 2.06
C ALA A 15 -7.70 -5.69 1.14
N ALA A 16 -7.36 -5.52 -0.14
CA ALA A 16 -7.29 -6.62 -1.10
C ALA A 16 -6.28 -7.66 -0.67
N THR A 17 -5.09 -7.23 -0.28
CA THR A 17 -4.01 -8.14 0.13
C THR A 17 -4.37 -8.85 1.43
N THR A 18 -5.02 -8.18 2.36
CA THR A 18 -5.48 -8.80 3.60
C THR A 18 -6.50 -9.90 3.32
N VAL A 19 -7.47 -9.62 2.44
CA VAL A 19 -8.48 -10.61 2.05
C VAL A 19 -7.86 -11.72 1.20
N LEU A 20 -6.84 -11.38 0.41
CA LEU A 20 -6.14 -12.35 -0.45
C LEU A 20 -5.60 -13.55 0.35
N LYS A 21 -5.09 -13.31 1.54
CA LYS A 21 -4.61 -14.39 2.40
C LYS A 21 -5.74 -15.39 2.72
N ALA A 22 -6.96 -14.91 2.91
CA ALA A 22 -8.11 -15.76 3.19
C ALA A 22 -8.57 -16.57 1.95
N SER A 23 -8.08 -16.25 0.75
CA SER A 23 -8.43 -16.97 -0.46
C SER A 23 -7.69 -18.31 -0.61
N HIS A 24 -6.65 -18.54 0.19
CA HIS A 24 -5.82 -19.76 0.14
C HIS A 24 -5.38 -20.08 -1.30
N GLY A 25 -4.72 -19.12 -1.94
CA GLY A 25 -4.22 -19.28 -3.30
C GLY A 25 -5.33 -19.28 -4.35
N PHE A 26 -6.38 -18.45 -4.13
CA PHE A 26 -7.53 -18.33 -5.02
C PHE A 26 -8.41 -19.58 -5.07
N THR A 27 -8.38 -20.40 -4.01
CA THR A 27 -9.21 -21.60 -3.94
C THR A 27 -10.54 -21.37 -3.24
N VAL A 28 -10.65 -20.31 -2.41
CA VAL A 28 -11.89 -19.95 -1.74
C VAL A 28 -12.56 -18.82 -2.52
N LEU A 29 -13.77 -19.06 -3.00
CA LEU A 29 -14.42 -18.20 -4.01
C LEU A 29 -14.69 -16.78 -3.51
N VAL A 30 -15.31 -16.63 -2.32
CA VAL A 30 -15.75 -15.30 -1.85
C VAL A 30 -14.56 -14.38 -1.58
N PRO A 31 -13.52 -14.77 -0.80
CA PRO A 31 -12.35 -13.92 -0.64
C PRO A 31 -11.64 -13.62 -1.96
N THR A 32 -11.60 -14.58 -2.88
CA THR A 32 -10.98 -14.36 -4.19
C THR A 32 -11.69 -13.24 -4.95
N ILE A 33 -13.01 -13.27 -5.02
CA ILE A 33 -13.79 -12.25 -5.74
C ILE A 33 -13.61 -10.88 -5.08
N ILE A 34 -13.72 -10.82 -3.75
CA ILE A 34 -13.57 -9.56 -3.01
C ILE A 34 -12.18 -8.97 -3.23
N SER A 35 -11.15 -9.80 -3.13
CA SER A 35 -9.78 -9.36 -3.33
C SER A 35 -9.55 -8.81 -4.73
N LEU A 36 -10.02 -9.52 -5.76
CA LEU A 36 -9.86 -9.07 -7.15
C LEU A 36 -10.60 -7.75 -7.42
N CYS A 37 -11.80 -7.58 -6.87
CA CYS A 37 -12.54 -6.33 -7.01
C CYS A 37 -11.81 -5.17 -6.34
N LEU A 38 -11.26 -5.38 -5.15
CA LEU A 38 -10.49 -4.35 -4.43
C LEU A 38 -9.21 -3.98 -5.18
N TYR A 39 -8.50 -4.97 -5.77
CA TYR A 39 -7.34 -4.69 -6.61
C TYR A 39 -7.73 -3.86 -7.83
N GLY A 40 -8.87 -4.15 -8.45
CA GLY A 40 -9.36 -3.38 -9.60
C GLY A 40 -9.60 -1.92 -9.22
N VAL A 41 -10.24 -1.66 -8.09
CA VAL A 41 -10.47 -0.31 -7.57
C VAL A 41 -9.12 0.39 -7.28
N SER A 42 -8.21 -0.32 -6.64
CA SER A 42 -6.88 0.20 -6.33
C SER A 42 -6.15 0.62 -7.60
N PHE A 43 -6.12 -0.23 -8.60
CA PHE A 43 -5.40 0.06 -9.85
C PHE A 43 -6.02 1.20 -10.63
N TYR A 44 -7.34 1.35 -10.57
CA TYR A 44 -7.98 2.52 -11.18
C TYR A 44 -7.47 3.82 -10.55
N PHE A 45 -7.52 3.93 -9.22
CA PHE A 45 -7.03 5.12 -8.54
C PHE A 45 -5.54 5.32 -8.75
N LEU A 46 -4.76 4.23 -8.78
CA LEU A 46 -3.33 4.28 -9.05
C LEU A 46 -3.04 4.88 -10.43
N SER A 47 -3.80 4.46 -11.43
CA SER A 47 -3.60 4.95 -12.79
C SER A 47 -3.88 6.45 -12.89
N VAL A 48 -4.89 6.94 -12.15
CA VAL A 48 -5.17 8.38 -12.07
C VAL A 48 -4.00 9.12 -11.42
N CYS A 49 -3.44 8.56 -10.34
CA CYS A 49 -2.30 9.19 -9.66
C CYS A 49 -1.06 9.26 -10.54
N MET A 50 -0.80 8.22 -11.32
CA MET A 50 0.39 8.15 -12.18
C MET A 50 0.37 9.19 -13.30
N ALA A 51 -0.78 9.74 -13.63
CA ALA A 51 -0.89 10.82 -14.61
C ALA A 51 -0.38 12.16 -14.06
N GLN A 52 -0.31 12.32 -12.73
CA GLN A 52 0.02 13.60 -12.10
C GLN A 52 1.25 13.52 -11.19
N ILE A 53 1.62 12.34 -10.71
CA ILE A 53 2.75 12.15 -9.81
C ILE A 53 3.77 11.26 -10.52
N PRO A 54 5.09 11.58 -10.45
CA PRO A 54 6.09 10.69 -11.03
C PRO A 54 5.97 9.26 -10.49
N THR A 55 6.10 8.29 -11.37
CA THR A 55 5.89 6.88 -11.04
C THR A 55 6.75 6.40 -9.87
N GLY A 56 8.02 6.79 -9.85
CA GLY A 56 8.92 6.42 -8.76
C GLY A 56 8.48 6.98 -7.42
N VAL A 57 7.94 8.20 -7.40
CA VAL A 57 7.42 8.82 -6.18
C VAL A 57 6.16 8.09 -5.71
N VAL A 58 5.28 7.71 -6.63
CA VAL A 58 4.08 6.92 -6.30
C VAL A 58 4.48 5.61 -5.62
N TYR A 59 5.45 4.89 -6.20
CA TYR A 59 5.90 3.63 -5.60
C TYR A 59 6.58 3.82 -4.25
N ALA A 60 7.34 4.91 -4.07
CA ALA A 60 7.97 5.19 -2.79
C ALA A 60 6.92 5.41 -1.69
N ILE A 61 5.91 6.23 -1.97
CA ILE A 61 4.82 6.49 -1.02
C ILE A 61 4.04 5.20 -0.76
N TRP A 62 3.74 4.45 -1.82
CA TRP A 62 3.02 3.18 -1.74
C TRP A 62 3.76 2.21 -0.82
N SER A 63 5.09 2.09 -1.01
CA SER A 63 5.91 1.19 -0.18
C SER A 63 5.89 1.61 1.28
N GLY A 64 6.06 2.90 1.57
CA GLY A 64 6.09 3.39 2.95
C GLY A 64 4.75 3.26 3.65
N VAL A 65 3.71 3.85 3.07
CA VAL A 65 2.37 3.84 3.67
C VAL A 65 1.79 2.43 3.62
N GLY A 66 1.95 1.75 2.50
CA GLY A 66 1.39 0.41 2.32
C GLY A 66 1.95 -0.60 3.30
N ILE A 67 3.27 -0.60 3.53
CA ILE A 67 3.88 -1.59 4.43
C ILE A 67 3.46 -1.35 5.88
N VAL A 68 3.26 -0.10 6.29
CA VAL A 68 2.73 0.20 7.64
C VAL A 68 1.31 -0.32 7.76
N LEU A 69 0.46 -0.02 6.79
CA LEU A 69 -0.94 -0.42 6.84
C LEU A 69 -1.10 -1.94 6.74
N ILE A 70 -0.35 -2.61 5.85
CA ILE A 70 -0.45 -4.06 5.71
C ILE A 70 0.09 -4.79 6.94
N SER A 71 1.15 -4.27 7.55
CA SER A 71 1.69 -4.85 8.78
C SER A 71 0.69 -4.71 9.93
N ALA A 72 0.04 -3.56 10.04
CA ALA A 72 -1.00 -3.34 11.05
C ALA A 72 -2.20 -4.27 10.79
N ALA A 73 -2.66 -4.37 9.55
CA ALA A 73 -3.78 -5.24 9.20
C ALA A 73 -3.46 -6.71 9.49
N ALA A 74 -2.27 -7.17 9.15
CA ALA A 74 -1.85 -8.54 9.42
C ALA A 74 -1.79 -8.82 10.93
N TYR A 75 -1.33 -7.85 11.71
CA TYR A 75 -1.28 -7.99 13.15
C TYR A 75 -2.69 -8.13 13.75
N PHE A 76 -3.62 -7.23 13.36
CA PHE A 76 -4.95 -7.21 13.95
C PHE A 76 -5.85 -8.34 13.43
N VAL A 77 -5.74 -8.71 12.16
CA VAL A 77 -6.60 -9.73 11.55
C VAL A 77 -6.05 -11.13 11.73
N TYR A 78 -4.75 -11.32 11.50
CA TYR A 78 -4.12 -12.65 11.48
C TYR A 78 -3.16 -12.90 12.64
N LYS A 79 -3.03 -11.94 13.55
CA LYS A 79 -2.15 -12.04 14.72
C LYS A 79 -0.68 -12.22 14.35
N GLN A 80 -0.27 -11.69 13.21
CA GLN A 80 1.11 -11.75 12.76
C GLN A 80 1.87 -10.55 13.31
N SER A 81 2.83 -10.81 14.19
CA SER A 81 3.68 -9.76 14.77
C SER A 81 4.97 -9.62 13.96
N ILE A 82 5.60 -8.45 14.08
CA ILE A 82 6.90 -8.18 13.44
C ILE A 82 7.96 -8.03 14.53
N ASP A 83 9.18 -8.45 14.19
CA ASP A 83 10.32 -8.37 15.11
C ASP A 83 11.03 -7.01 14.97
N LEU A 84 12.06 -6.83 15.79
CA LEU A 84 12.82 -5.56 15.80
C LEU A 84 13.49 -5.27 14.45
N PRO A 85 14.18 -6.23 13.78
CA PRO A 85 14.74 -5.95 12.46
C PRO A 85 13.69 -5.49 11.45
N ALA A 86 12.48 -6.06 11.47
CA ALA A 86 11.40 -5.63 10.58
C ALA A 86 10.95 -4.20 10.89
N VAL A 87 10.82 -3.85 12.18
CA VAL A 87 10.48 -2.47 12.59
C VAL A 87 11.53 -1.49 12.09
N LEU A 88 12.83 -1.83 12.26
CA LEU A 88 13.91 -0.97 11.80
C LEU A 88 13.89 -0.80 10.28
N GLY A 89 13.67 -1.89 9.53
CA GLY A 89 13.59 -1.83 8.08
C GLY A 89 12.42 -0.98 7.59
N ILE A 90 11.25 -1.14 8.20
CA ILE A 90 10.09 -0.33 7.89
C ILE A 90 10.37 1.15 8.20
N GLY A 91 11.02 1.42 9.32
CA GLY A 91 11.42 2.78 9.68
C GLY A 91 12.33 3.42 8.64
N LEU A 92 13.27 2.66 8.09
CA LEU A 92 14.17 3.15 7.03
C LEU A 92 13.39 3.45 5.74
N ILE A 93 12.43 2.63 5.38
CA ILE A 93 11.58 2.87 4.21
C ILE A 93 10.78 4.17 4.40
N ILE A 94 10.18 4.36 5.56
CA ILE A 94 9.42 5.56 5.88
C ILE A 94 10.32 6.79 5.85
N ALA A 95 11.52 6.70 6.43
CA ALA A 95 12.48 7.80 6.40
C ALA A 95 12.84 8.17 4.96
N GLY A 96 13.03 7.17 4.09
CA GLY A 96 13.29 7.41 2.68
C GLY A 96 12.14 8.13 1.99
N VAL A 97 10.90 7.74 2.26
CA VAL A 97 9.71 8.40 1.71
C VAL A 97 9.64 9.87 2.18
N VAL A 98 9.90 10.12 3.45
CA VAL A 98 9.90 11.48 4.00
C VAL A 98 10.95 12.33 3.30
N VAL A 99 12.16 11.79 3.08
CA VAL A 99 13.22 12.51 2.36
C VAL A 99 12.75 12.89 0.95
N ILE A 100 12.13 11.96 0.23
CA ILE A 100 11.61 12.25 -1.10
C ILE A 100 10.58 13.38 -1.06
N GLN A 101 9.64 13.30 -0.13
CA GLN A 101 8.55 14.28 -0.07
C GLN A 101 9.02 15.67 0.32
N LEU A 102 10.01 15.78 1.18
CA LEU A 102 10.46 17.09 1.69
C LEU A 102 11.56 17.71 0.85
N PHE A 103 12.43 16.89 0.25
CA PHE A 103 13.67 17.40 -0.34
C PHE A 103 13.80 17.16 -1.84
N SER A 104 13.05 16.21 -2.40
CA SER A 104 13.17 15.91 -3.83
C SER A 104 12.51 16.98 -4.68
N LYS A 105 13.18 17.34 -5.76
CA LYS A 105 12.65 18.27 -6.77
C LYS A 105 11.70 17.58 -7.74
N THR A 106 11.64 16.24 -7.73
CA THR A 106 10.74 15.49 -8.62
C THR A 106 9.31 15.40 -8.08
N VAL A 107 9.11 15.76 -6.81
CA VAL A 107 7.79 15.75 -6.18
C VAL A 107 7.07 17.05 -6.48
N THR A 108 5.79 16.94 -6.88
CA THR A 108 4.91 18.09 -7.07
C THR A 108 4.28 18.44 -5.73
N HIS A 109 4.55 19.63 -5.27
CA HIS A 109 4.02 20.11 -3.99
C HIS A 109 2.80 21.02 -4.19
#